data_7233eca3b3a05d5d749f05e606e23ebf
#
_entry.id   7233eca3b3a05d5d749f05e606e23ebf
#
_cell.length_a   1.000
_cell.length_b   1.000
_cell.length_c   1.000
_cell.angle_alpha   90.00
_cell.angle_beta   90.00
_cell.angle_gamma   90.00
#
_symmetry.space_group_name_H-M   'P 1'
#
loop_
_entity.id
_entity.type
_entity.pdbx_description
1 polymer ?
#
loop_
_entity_poly.entity_id
_entity_poly.type
_entity_poly.pdbx_seq_one_letter_code
_entity_poly.pdbx_strand_id
1 'polypeptide(L)'
;MTQENQPELTEVRAEHQIDRLALLQYMRSQMDGITDDLTIRQFEGGQSNPTFLLESADRRWVLRKKPPGVLLKSAHAVEREYRVMKGLGPTSVPVPRMELLCEDESVIGTPFFVMEWVEGRIIMNPLESNLPPDELGAIYRSYISTAAKLHSVDYERVGLADYGRPGNYFSRQISRWTDQYRASE
;
A
#
# COMPACT_ATOMS: atom_id res chain seq x y z
N MET A 1 -0.64 -28.75 -3.58
CA MET A 1 -0.95 -27.30 -3.45
C MET A 1 0.38 -26.60 -3.55
N THR A 2 0.69 -26.08 -4.71
CA THR A 2 2.00 -25.48 -5.04
C THR A 2 2.12 -24.11 -4.37
N GLN A 3 3.23 -23.88 -3.66
CA GLN A 3 3.60 -22.62 -2.97
C GLN A 3 3.87 -21.43 -3.92
N GLU A 4 3.54 -21.54 -5.20
CA GLU A 4 3.98 -20.65 -6.27
C GLU A 4 3.35 -19.25 -6.30
N ASN A 5 2.46 -18.88 -5.38
CA ASN A 5 1.74 -17.61 -5.43
C ASN A 5 1.61 -16.87 -4.09
N GLN A 6 2.42 -17.20 -3.09
CA GLN A 6 2.54 -16.36 -1.90
C GLN A 6 3.66 -15.34 -2.10
N PRO A 7 3.50 -14.11 -1.59
CA PRO A 7 4.57 -13.11 -1.66
C PRO A 7 5.79 -13.62 -0.91
N GLU A 8 6.95 -13.57 -1.56
CA GLU A 8 8.21 -13.98 -0.95
C GLU A 8 8.57 -13.02 0.18
N LEU A 9 8.87 -13.61 1.35
CA LEU A 9 9.21 -12.88 2.57
C LEU A 9 10.67 -13.12 2.92
N THR A 10 11.39 -12.03 3.15
CA THR A 10 12.80 -12.02 3.51
C THR A 10 13.01 -11.35 4.88
N GLU A 11 14.21 -11.48 5.42
CA GLU A 11 14.66 -10.64 6.52
C GLU A 11 14.65 -9.17 6.10
N VAL A 12 14.46 -8.27 7.07
CA VAL A 12 14.45 -6.83 6.82
C VAL A 12 15.84 -6.38 6.32
N ARG A 13 15.89 -5.80 5.13
CA ARG A 13 17.12 -5.32 4.51
C ARG A 13 17.77 -4.23 5.35
N ALA A 14 19.11 -4.13 5.30
CA ALA A 14 19.89 -3.19 6.12
C ALA A 14 19.44 -1.72 5.95
N GLU A 15 19.11 -1.31 4.72
CA GLU A 15 18.63 0.03 4.40
C GLU A 15 17.19 0.31 4.82
N HIS A 16 16.44 -0.74 5.19
CA HIS A 16 15.02 -0.64 5.56
C HIS A 16 14.73 -0.97 7.03
N GLN A 17 15.76 -1.01 7.85
CA GLN A 17 15.62 -1.35 9.27
C GLN A 17 14.53 -0.54 9.96
N ILE A 18 13.85 -1.19 10.89
CA ILE A 18 12.77 -0.62 11.70
C ILE A 18 13.14 -0.86 13.18
N ASP A 19 13.10 0.17 13.99
CA ASP A 19 13.18 -0.01 15.43
C ASP A 19 11.91 -0.76 15.91
N ARG A 20 12.07 -2.05 16.18
CA ARG A 20 10.97 -2.93 16.59
C ARG A 20 10.34 -2.49 17.91
N LEU A 21 11.14 -1.98 18.85
CA LEU A 21 10.60 -1.57 20.16
C LEU A 21 9.79 -0.28 20.05
N ALA A 22 10.30 0.69 19.29
CA ALA A 22 9.60 1.94 19.04
C ALA A 22 8.28 1.68 18.27
N LEU A 23 8.33 0.84 17.22
CA LEU A 23 7.13 0.44 16.49
C LEU A 23 6.11 -0.26 17.40
N LEU A 24 6.56 -1.22 18.21
CA LEU A 24 5.70 -1.97 19.15
C LEU A 24 5.00 -1.03 20.15
N GLN A 25 5.74 -0.10 20.74
CA GLN A 25 5.20 0.88 21.69
C GLN A 25 4.16 1.77 21.01
N TYR A 26 4.46 2.26 19.82
CA TYR A 26 3.54 3.08 19.05
C TYR A 26 2.26 2.32 18.69
N MET A 27 2.39 1.11 18.14
CA MET A 27 1.23 0.28 17.77
C MET A 27 0.33 0.02 18.99
N ARG A 28 0.89 -0.28 20.17
CA ARG A 28 0.14 -0.48 21.42
C ARG A 28 -0.60 0.76 21.88
N SER A 29 -0.08 1.93 21.60
CA SER A 29 -0.77 3.18 21.93
C SER A 29 -1.97 3.48 21.02
N GLN A 30 -2.02 2.84 19.84
CA GLN A 30 -3.03 3.11 18.80
C GLN A 30 -3.99 1.95 18.57
N MET A 31 -3.61 0.74 18.95
CA MET A 31 -4.34 -0.50 18.62
C MET A 31 -4.32 -1.47 19.81
N ASP A 32 -5.40 -2.19 20.00
CA ASP A 32 -5.50 -3.24 21.03
C ASP A 32 -4.96 -4.59 20.53
N GLY A 33 -4.54 -5.43 21.47
CA GLY A 33 -4.17 -6.83 21.21
C GLY A 33 -2.80 -7.03 20.61
N ILE A 34 -1.88 -6.08 20.76
CA ILE A 34 -0.48 -6.20 20.34
C ILE A 34 0.33 -6.78 21.50
N THR A 35 1.02 -7.89 21.30
CA THR A 35 1.86 -8.59 22.28
C THR A 35 3.35 -8.28 22.10
N ASP A 36 4.21 -8.73 23.04
CA ASP A 36 5.66 -8.43 23.01
C ASP A 36 6.42 -9.19 21.92
N ASP A 37 5.82 -10.20 21.32
CA ASP A 37 6.40 -11.09 20.33
C ASP A 37 6.34 -10.57 18.88
N LEU A 38 6.13 -9.25 18.69
CA LEU A 38 6.06 -8.64 17.36
C LEU A 38 7.26 -9.06 16.50
N THR A 39 6.98 -9.70 15.37
CA THR A 39 7.97 -10.02 14.33
C THR A 39 7.76 -9.15 13.11
N ILE A 40 8.84 -8.87 12.38
CA ILE A 40 8.83 -8.02 11.18
C ILE A 40 9.57 -8.76 10.09
N ARG A 41 8.92 -9.01 8.95
CA ARG A 41 9.56 -9.55 7.75
C ARG A 41 9.26 -8.66 6.56
N GLN A 42 10.18 -8.54 5.62
CA GLN A 42 10.01 -7.69 4.44
C GLN A 42 9.50 -8.50 3.25
N PHE A 43 8.54 -7.94 2.49
CA PHE A 43 8.17 -8.49 1.19
C PHE A 43 9.26 -8.22 0.16
N GLU A 44 9.57 -9.21 -0.67
CA GLU A 44 10.64 -9.06 -1.68
C GLU A 44 10.26 -8.11 -2.81
N GLY A 45 9.00 -7.98 -3.15
CA GLY A 45 8.50 -7.03 -4.15
C GLY A 45 8.24 -5.63 -3.58
N GLY A 46 7.99 -4.67 -4.46
CA GLY A 46 7.60 -3.31 -4.09
C GLY A 46 8.76 -2.32 -4.13
N GLN A 47 9.18 -1.94 -5.35
CA GLN A 47 10.32 -1.03 -5.56
C GLN A 47 10.08 0.40 -5.04
N SER A 48 8.85 0.82 -4.85
CA SER A 48 8.54 2.22 -4.52
C SER A 48 8.46 2.51 -3.03
N ASN A 49 7.71 1.70 -2.28
CA ASN A 49 7.54 1.85 -0.82
C ASN A 49 7.79 0.50 -0.15
N PRO A 50 8.80 0.37 0.73
CA PRO A 50 9.05 -0.86 1.45
C PRO A 50 7.82 -1.33 2.22
N THR A 51 7.50 -2.61 2.08
CA THR A 51 6.31 -3.22 2.65
C THR A 51 6.73 -4.41 3.52
N PHE A 52 6.10 -4.55 4.68
CA PHE A 52 6.49 -5.51 5.70
C PHE A 52 5.28 -6.27 6.21
N LEU A 53 5.46 -7.54 6.50
CA LEU A 53 4.56 -8.33 7.31
C LEU A 53 4.91 -8.12 8.77
N LEU A 54 3.90 -7.77 9.55
CA LEU A 54 3.95 -7.73 11.00
C LEU A 54 3.13 -8.89 11.56
N GLU A 55 3.70 -9.64 12.49
CA GLU A 55 3.01 -10.74 13.18
C GLU A 55 3.17 -10.59 14.69
N SER A 56 2.07 -10.73 15.42
CA SER A 56 2.04 -10.69 16.89
C SER A 56 0.92 -11.59 17.39
N ALA A 57 1.26 -12.60 18.18
CA ALA A 57 0.36 -13.68 18.54
C ALA A 57 -0.32 -14.31 17.29
N ASP A 58 -1.66 -14.32 17.27
CA ASP A 58 -2.44 -14.88 16.16
C ASP A 58 -2.85 -13.84 15.10
N ARG A 59 -2.31 -12.63 15.18
CA ARG A 59 -2.70 -11.51 14.30
C ARG A 59 -1.59 -11.14 13.35
N ARG A 60 -2.00 -10.75 12.15
CA ARG A 60 -1.11 -10.30 11.08
C ARG A 60 -1.56 -8.95 10.51
N TRP A 61 -0.59 -8.12 10.16
CA TRP A 61 -0.81 -6.82 9.51
C TRP A 61 0.24 -6.59 8.43
N VAL A 62 -0.02 -5.64 7.59
CA VAL A 62 0.94 -5.12 6.62
C VAL A 62 1.31 -3.69 7.00
N LEU A 63 2.60 -3.43 7.18
CA LEU A 63 3.15 -2.09 7.33
C LEU A 63 3.75 -1.63 6.01
N ARG A 64 3.47 -0.41 5.61
CA ARG A 64 4.06 0.23 4.44
C ARG A 64 4.65 1.59 4.83
N LYS A 65 5.94 1.81 4.51
CA LYS A 65 6.65 3.05 4.86
C LYS A 65 7.26 3.72 3.64
N LYS A 66 7.62 5.01 3.77
CA LYS A 66 8.44 5.69 2.76
C LYS A 66 9.83 5.07 2.73
N PRO A 67 10.51 4.97 1.57
CA PRO A 67 11.89 4.57 1.52
C PRO A 67 12.78 5.64 2.18
N PRO A 68 13.99 5.27 2.66
CA PRO A 68 14.94 6.24 3.17
C PRO A 68 15.52 7.11 2.04
N GLY A 69 16.06 8.28 2.39
CA GLY A 69 16.78 9.18 1.48
C GLY A 69 15.98 10.39 1.03
N VAL A 70 16.59 11.18 0.14
CA VAL A 70 15.96 12.40 -0.41
C VAL A 70 14.98 12.00 -1.50
N LEU A 71 13.71 12.22 -1.25
CA LEU A 71 12.63 11.87 -2.16
C LEU A 71 12.13 13.08 -2.94
N LEU A 72 11.71 12.88 -4.18
CA LEU A 72 11.01 13.91 -4.93
C LEU A 72 9.71 14.29 -4.21
N LYS A 73 9.40 15.57 -4.23
CA LYS A 73 8.15 16.10 -3.64
C LYS A 73 6.94 15.34 -4.22
N SER A 74 6.11 14.79 -3.35
CA SER A 74 4.95 13.94 -3.67
C SER A 74 5.25 12.51 -4.17
N ALA A 75 6.50 12.11 -4.36
CA ALA A 75 6.83 10.71 -4.55
C ALA A 75 6.71 9.96 -3.21
N HIS A 76 6.29 8.69 -3.27
CA HIS A 76 6.22 7.81 -2.10
C HIS A 76 5.32 8.30 -0.95
N ALA A 77 4.25 9.02 -1.28
CA ALA A 77 3.33 9.62 -0.33
C ALA A 77 2.40 8.59 0.31
N VAL A 78 2.89 7.86 1.34
CA VAL A 78 2.14 6.79 2.04
C VAL A 78 0.87 7.33 2.71
N GLU A 79 0.88 8.58 3.17
CA GLU A 79 -0.29 9.29 3.72
C GLU A 79 -1.40 9.43 2.67
N ARG A 80 -1.05 9.59 1.40
CA ARG A 80 -2.03 9.64 0.31
C ARG A 80 -2.61 8.26 0.00
N GLU A 81 -1.77 7.23 0.00
CA GLU A 81 -2.23 5.84 -0.15
C GLU A 81 -3.21 5.46 0.96
N TYR A 82 -2.82 5.73 2.22
CA TYR A 82 -3.68 5.51 3.39
C TYR A 82 -5.03 6.22 3.25
N ARG A 83 -5.00 7.51 2.89
CA ARG A 83 -6.21 8.32 2.78
C ARG A 83 -7.20 7.76 1.75
N VAL A 84 -6.70 7.34 0.59
CA VAL A 84 -7.55 6.74 -0.46
C VAL A 84 -8.18 5.43 0.03
N MET A 85 -7.36 4.51 0.56
CA MET A 85 -7.87 3.22 1.02
C MET A 85 -8.85 3.38 2.19
N LYS A 86 -8.57 4.30 3.12
CA LYS A 86 -9.49 4.62 4.22
C LYS A 86 -10.83 5.19 3.72
N GLY A 87 -10.79 6.10 2.75
CA GLY A 87 -11.99 6.64 2.12
C GLY A 87 -12.81 5.59 1.37
N LEU A 88 -12.14 4.62 0.74
CA LEU A 88 -12.79 3.53 0.01
C LEU A 88 -13.35 2.43 0.93
N GLY A 89 -12.86 2.30 2.16
CA GLY A 89 -13.26 1.24 3.08
C GLY A 89 -14.77 1.08 3.28
N PRO A 90 -15.58 2.15 3.40
CA PRO A 90 -17.04 2.05 3.50
C PRO A 90 -17.76 1.73 2.19
N THR A 91 -17.05 1.60 1.07
CA THR A 91 -17.63 1.37 -0.26
C THR A 91 -17.64 -0.11 -0.65
N SER A 92 -18.14 -0.41 -1.85
CA SER A 92 -18.07 -1.76 -2.42
C SER A 92 -16.72 -2.11 -3.06
N VAL A 93 -15.75 -1.18 -3.05
CA VAL A 93 -14.40 -1.41 -3.55
C VAL A 93 -13.62 -2.23 -2.51
N PRO A 94 -13.09 -3.39 -2.86
CA PRO A 94 -12.33 -4.21 -1.93
C PRO A 94 -10.95 -3.57 -1.67
N VAL A 95 -10.79 -3.02 -0.49
CA VAL A 95 -9.52 -2.48 0.02
C VAL A 95 -9.24 -3.06 1.40
N PRO A 96 -7.98 -3.24 1.80
CA PRO A 96 -7.65 -3.67 3.15
C PRO A 96 -8.12 -2.62 4.17
N ARG A 97 -8.53 -3.08 5.35
CA ARG A 97 -8.89 -2.17 6.45
C ARG A 97 -7.66 -1.41 6.92
N MET A 98 -7.76 -0.09 6.96
CA MET A 98 -6.71 0.78 7.48
C MET A 98 -6.76 0.81 9.00
N GLU A 99 -5.65 0.42 9.64
CA GLU A 99 -5.56 0.36 11.11
C GLU A 99 -5.03 1.67 11.68
N LEU A 100 -3.87 2.14 11.22
CA LEU A 100 -3.28 3.40 11.67
C LEU A 100 -2.43 4.06 10.59
N LEU A 101 -2.27 5.38 10.70
CA LEU A 101 -1.29 6.19 9.99
C LEU A 101 -0.39 6.88 11.02
N CYS A 102 0.90 6.83 10.83
CA CYS A 102 1.90 7.57 11.59
C CYS A 102 2.66 8.52 10.65
N GLU A 103 2.52 9.82 10.87
CA GLU A 103 3.27 10.85 10.16
C GLU A 103 4.46 11.36 10.97
N ASP A 104 4.60 10.91 12.23
CA ASP A 104 5.71 11.25 13.12
C ASP A 104 6.95 10.41 12.78
N GLU A 105 7.92 11.05 12.15
CA GLU A 105 9.18 10.41 11.77
C GLU A 105 10.03 9.97 12.96
N SER A 106 9.77 10.49 14.18
CA SER A 106 10.51 10.12 15.37
C SER A 106 10.28 8.67 15.81
N VAL A 107 9.21 8.03 15.34
CA VAL A 107 8.84 6.65 15.73
C VAL A 107 9.76 5.62 15.06
N ILE A 108 9.84 5.62 13.72
CA ILE A 108 10.68 4.66 12.97
C ILE A 108 11.50 5.33 11.86
N GLY A 109 11.75 6.63 11.95
CA GLY A 109 12.58 7.39 11.02
C GLY A 109 11.87 7.85 9.75
N THR A 110 10.59 7.52 9.54
CA THR A 110 9.84 7.85 8.33
C THR A 110 8.34 7.64 8.54
N PRO A 111 7.46 8.38 7.84
CA PRO A 111 6.03 8.13 7.85
C PRO A 111 5.69 6.72 7.36
N PHE A 112 4.67 6.11 7.99
CA PHE A 112 4.19 4.78 7.64
C PHE A 112 2.70 4.62 7.95
N PHE A 113 2.09 3.59 7.39
CA PHE A 113 0.78 3.13 7.81
C PHE A 113 0.75 1.61 8.03
N VAL A 114 -0.24 1.18 8.79
CA VAL A 114 -0.53 -0.23 9.03
C VAL A 114 -1.94 -0.52 8.54
N MET A 115 -2.10 -1.65 7.86
CA MET A 115 -3.37 -2.16 7.35
C MET A 115 -3.52 -3.64 7.70
N GLU A 116 -4.72 -4.16 7.61
CA GLU A 116 -4.96 -5.59 7.80
C GLU A 116 -4.19 -6.43 6.77
N TRP A 117 -3.81 -7.63 7.18
CA TRP A 117 -3.35 -8.66 6.27
C TRP A 117 -4.54 -9.25 5.53
N VAL A 118 -4.52 -9.19 4.22
CA VAL A 118 -5.50 -9.85 3.35
C VAL A 118 -4.89 -11.13 2.79
N GLU A 119 -5.49 -12.25 3.11
CA GLU A 119 -5.04 -13.54 2.58
C GLU A 119 -5.47 -13.70 1.12
N GLY A 120 -4.56 -14.14 0.26
CA GLY A 120 -4.85 -14.27 -1.17
C GLY A 120 -3.65 -14.68 -2.00
N ARG A 121 -3.87 -14.79 -3.29
CA ARG A 121 -2.83 -15.06 -4.29
C ARG A 121 -2.47 -13.78 -5.03
N ILE A 122 -1.18 -13.59 -5.28
CA ILE A 122 -0.70 -12.52 -6.16
C ILE A 122 -0.50 -13.11 -7.56
N ILE A 123 -1.19 -12.55 -8.54
CA ILE A 123 -1.07 -12.93 -9.95
C ILE A 123 -0.24 -11.86 -10.64
N MET A 124 1.05 -12.11 -10.82
CA MET A 124 1.99 -11.15 -11.40
C MET A 124 1.77 -10.98 -12.90
N ASN A 125 1.61 -12.07 -13.62
CA ASN A 125 1.33 -12.07 -15.05
C ASN A 125 0.21 -13.07 -15.37
N PRO A 126 -1.02 -12.58 -15.63
CA PRO A 126 -2.14 -13.45 -15.95
C PRO A 126 -1.95 -14.26 -17.23
N LEU A 127 -1.14 -13.76 -18.19
CA LEU A 127 -0.90 -14.44 -19.47
C LEU A 127 0.09 -15.60 -19.34
N GLU A 128 0.94 -15.59 -18.31
CA GLU A 128 1.91 -16.65 -18.00
C GLU A 128 1.41 -17.57 -16.88
N SER A 129 0.19 -17.35 -16.41
CA SER A 129 -0.39 -18.21 -15.37
C SER A 129 -0.81 -19.54 -15.96
N ASN A 130 -0.46 -20.64 -15.27
CA ASN A 130 -0.95 -21.99 -15.58
C ASN A 130 -2.38 -22.24 -15.08
N LEU A 131 -3.17 -21.17 -14.98
CA LEU A 131 -4.55 -21.25 -14.48
C LEU A 131 -5.50 -21.79 -15.55
N PRO A 132 -6.49 -22.60 -15.15
CA PRO A 132 -7.53 -23.04 -16.08
C PRO A 132 -8.25 -21.83 -16.73
N PRO A 133 -8.67 -21.93 -17.99
CA PRO A 133 -9.32 -20.80 -18.70
C PRO A 133 -10.54 -20.24 -17.98
N ASP A 134 -11.34 -21.06 -17.33
CA ASP A 134 -12.53 -20.62 -16.58
C ASP A 134 -12.14 -19.81 -15.33
N GLU A 135 -11.08 -20.22 -14.63
CA GLU A 135 -10.55 -19.49 -13.48
C GLU A 135 -9.95 -18.14 -13.91
N LEU A 136 -9.17 -18.14 -14.98
CA LEU A 136 -8.63 -16.92 -15.57
C LEU A 136 -9.75 -15.97 -15.98
N GLY A 137 -10.80 -16.47 -16.63
CA GLY A 137 -11.99 -15.71 -16.98
C GLY A 137 -12.70 -15.11 -15.77
N ALA A 138 -12.76 -15.84 -14.65
CA ALA A 138 -13.34 -15.35 -13.39
C ALA A 138 -12.50 -14.21 -12.78
N ILE A 139 -11.17 -14.34 -12.83
CA ILE A 139 -10.23 -13.30 -12.35
C ILE A 139 -10.39 -12.01 -13.15
N TYR A 140 -10.43 -12.08 -14.48
CA TYR A 140 -10.64 -10.89 -15.31
C TYR A 140 -12.00 -10.23 -15.07
N ARG A 141 -13.07 -11.02 -14.91
CA ARG A 141 -14.40 -10.47 -14.56
C ARG A 141 -14.38 -9.77 -13.21
N SER A 142 -13.72 -10.35 -12.21
CA SER A 142 -13.56 -9.74 -10.88
C SER A 142 -12.76 -8.44 -10.95
N TYR A 143 -11.67 -8.41 -11.70
CA TYR A 143 -10.85 -7.23 -11.93
C TYR A 143 -11.64 -6.09 -12.57
N ILE A 144 -12.35 -6.37 -13.68
CA ILE A 144 -13.18 -5.38 -14.38
C ILE A 144 -14.31 -4.88 -13.49
N SER A 145 -14.97 -5.80 -12.74
CA SER A 145 -16.03 -5.43 -11.79
C SER A 145 -15.49 -4.50 -10.69
N THR A 146 -14.31 -4.77 -10.17
CA THR A 146 -13.66 -3.93 -9.16
C THR A 146 -13.28 -2.56 -9.73
N ALA A 147 -12.75 -2.51 -10.95
CA ALA A 147 -12.48 -1.24 -11.64
C ALA A 147 -13.75 -0.41 -11.86
N ALA A 148 -14.85 -1.06 -12.27
CA ALA A 148 -16.14 -0.40 -12.43
C ALA A 148 -16.68 0.17 -11.10
N LYS A 149 -16.57 -0.59 -10.00
CA LYS A 149 -16.91 -0.11 -8.66
C LYS A 149 -16.09 1.12 -8.27
N LEU A 150 -14.78 1.07 -8.49
CA LEU A 150 -13.89 2.19 -8.19
C LEU A 150 -14.27 3.44 -8.99
N HIS A 151 -14.53 3.31 -10.29
CA HIS A 151 -14.94 4.42 -11.15
C HIS A 151 -16.32 4.97 -10.81
N SER A 152 -17.13 4.21 -10.10
CA SER A 152 -18.48 4.63 -9.66
C SER A 152 -18.49 5.27 -8.27
N VAL A 153 -17.34 5.35 -7.60
CA VAL A 153 -17.25 5.98 -6.27
C VAL A 153 -17.47 7.48 -6.39
N ASP A 154 -18.38 7.99 -5.59
CA ASP A 154 -18.52 9.42 -5.35
C ASP A 154 -17.35 9.87 -4.43
N TYR A 155 -16.31 10.38 -5.05
CA TYR A 155 -15.08 10.76 -4.35
C TYR A 155 -15.29 11.90 -3.33
N GLU A 156 -16.31 12.74 -3.50
CA GLU A 156 -16.64 13.80 -2.53
C GLU A 156 -17.23 13.20 -1.26
N ARG A 157 -18.17 12.24 -1.41
CA ARG A 157 -18.82 11.57 -0.28
C ARG A 157 -17.85 10.72 0.56
N VAL A 158 -16.78 10.21 -0.03
CA VAL A 158 -15.76 9.45 0.70
C VAL A 158 -14.60 10.32 1.20
N GLY A 159 -14.75 11.65 1.19
CA GLY A 159 -13.77 12.60 1.75
C GLY A 159 -12.51 12.80 0.90
N LEU A 160 -12.61 12.61 -0.42
CA LEU A 160 -11.49 12.75 -1.37
C LEU A 160 -11.65 13.95 -2.32
N ALA A 161 -12.56 14.90 -2.04
CA ALA A 161 -12.81 16.06 -2.90
C ALA A 161 -11.56 16.90 -3.21
N ASP A 162 -10.63 17.01 -2.26
CA ASP A 162 -9.36 17.74 -2.38
C ASP A 162 -8.17 16.84 -2.74
N TYR A 163 -8.39 15.53 -2.95
CA TYR A 163 -7.32 14.58 -3.26
C TYR A 163 -6.63 14.88 -4.60
N GLY A 164 -7.37 15.36 -5.58
CA GLY A 164 -6.90 15.77 -6.89
C GLY A 164 -7.32 17.20 -7.22
N ARG A 165 -6.82 17.71 -8.32
CA ARG A 165 -7.25 19.00 -8.88
C ARG A 165 -8.17 18.74 -10.06
N PRO A 166 -9.47 19.02 -9.99
CA PRO A 166 -10.37 18.82 -11.12
C PRO A 166 -10.03 19.74 -12.30
N GLY A 167 -10.37 19.33 -13.49
CA GLY A 167 -10.18 20.08 -14.73
C GLY A 167 -8.73 20.21 -15.20
N ASN A 168 -8.56 20.57 -16.46
CA ASN A 168 -7.26 20.88 -17.10
C ASN A 168 -6.14 19.84 -16.91
N TYR A 169 -6.49 18.56 -16.73
CA TYR A 169 -5.51 17.50 -16.45
C TYR A 169 -4.42 17.43 -17.51
N PHE A 170 -4.79 17.32 -18.77
CA PHE A 170 -3.84 17.21 -19.88
C PHE A 170 -2.92 18.44 -19.98
N SER A 171 -3.46 19.62 -19.88
CA SER A 171 -2.68 20.87 -19.90
C SER A 171 -1.61 20.90 -18.79
N ARG A 172 -1.99 20.52 -17.56
CA ARG A 172 -1.05 20.43 -16.44
C ARG A 172 0.01 19.34 -16.65
N GLN A 173 -0.35 18.19 -17.23
CA GLN A 173 0.62 17.13 -17.50
C GLN A 173 1.62 17.56 -18.59
N ILE A 174 1.16 18.16 -19.67
CA ILE A 174 2.03 18.68 -20.74
C ILE A 174 3.03 19.70 -20.16
N SER A 175 2.55 20.68 -19.40
CA SER A 175 3.44 21.66 -18.74
C SER A 175 4.47 20.99 -17.85
N ARG A 176 4.04 20.10 -16.94
CA ARG A 176 4.92 19.39 -16.02
C ARG A 176 6.01 18.58 -16.74
N TRP A 177 5.64 17.81 -17.74
CA TRP A 177 6.59 16.99 -18.50
C TRP A 177 7.54 17.84 -19.31
N THR A 178 7.06 18.96 -19.89
CA THR A 178 7.90 19.93 -20.61
C THR A 178 8.95 20.53 -19.67
N ASP A 179 8.53 20.95 -18.45
CA ASP A 179 9.43 21.54 -17.48
C ASP A 179 10.49 20.52 -16.99
N GLN A 180 10.07 19.26 -16.76
CA GLN A 180 11.01 18.18 -16.38
C GLN A 180 12.00 17.87 -17.49
N TYR A 181 11.55 17.80 -18.74
CA TYR A 181 12.42 17.56 -19.88
C TYR A 181 13.47 18.68 -20.01
N ARG A 182 13.04 19.93 -19.96
CA ARG A 182 13.96 21.10 -20.03
C ARG A 182 14.95 21.15 -18.87
N ALA A 183 14.55 20.68 -17.69
CA ALA A 183 15.45 20.62 -16.52
C ALA A 183 16.46 19.47 -16.60
N SER A 184 16.28 18.53 -17.53
CA SER A 184 17.20 17.40 -17.77
C SER A 184 18.19 17.64 -18.91
N GLU A 185 18.02 18.71 -19.70
CA GLU A 185 18.98 19.19 -20.71
C GLU A 185 20.11 20.00 -20.06
#